data_c3747a3b73d0e695a3b567ba43327037
#
_entry.id   c3747a3b73d0e695a3b567ba43327037
#
_cell.length_a   1.000
_cell.length_b   1.000
_cell.length_c   1.000
_cell.angle_alpha   90.00
_cell.angle_beta   90.00
_cell.angle_gamma   90.00
#
_symmetry.space_group_name_H-M   'P 1'
#
loop_
_entity.id
_entity.type
_entity.pdbx_description
1 polymer ?
#
loop_
_entity_poly.entity_id
_entity_poly.type
_entity_poly.pdbx_seq_one_letter_code
_entity_poly.pdbx_strand_id
1 'polypeptide(L)'
;MPDFMNPFSGMAPERKMSDRELARALRLSLAAEQEAIHLYEAMADATDHKLAKEVLQDIANEEREHAGEFQRLLNILLPDEVELMGHGAEEVDEMAEKLK
;
A
#
# COMPACT_ATOMS: atom_id res chain seq x y z
N MET A 1 10.91 -10.12 0.79
CA MET A 1 9.75 -9.62 0.02
C MET A 1 8.81 -10.78 -0.27
N PRO A 2 7.49 -10.63 -0.07
CA PRO A 2 6.57 -11.63 -0.57
C PRO A 2 6.67 -11.70 -2.09
N ASP A 3 6.52 -12.91 -2.61
CA ASP A 3 6.57 -13.14 -4.06
C ASP A 3 5.21 -12.83 -4.67
N PHE A 4 4.98 -11.56 -4.98
CA PHE A 4 3.80 -11.18 -5.73
C PHE A 4 4.01 -11.48 -7.20
N MET A 5 3.03 -12.09 -7.83
CA MET A 5 3.02 -12.24 -9.28
C MET A 5 2.89 -10.87 -9.92
N ASN A 6 3.96 -10.43 -10.58
CA ASN A 6 3.89 -9.23 -11.40
C ASN A 6 3.37 -9.64 -12.78
N PRO A 7 2.20 -9.13 -13.22
CA PRO A 7 1.64 -9.52 -14.52
C PRO A 7 2.55 -9.17 -15.71
N PHE A 8 3.53 -8.30 -15.50
CA PHE A 8 4.45 -7.87 -16.55
C PHE A 8 5.90 -8.27 -16.28
N SER A 9 6.13 -9.25 -15.40
CA SER A 9 7.46 -9.65 -15.02
C SER A 9 8.33 -10.02 -16.22
N GLY A 10 9.42 -9.26 -16.43
CA GLY A 10 10.37 -9.50 -17.49
C GLY A 10 9.89 -9.16 -18.90
N MET A 11 8.69 -8.61 -19.07
CA MET A 11 8.10 -8.34 -20.38
C MET A 11 7.32 -7.03 -20.40
N ALA A 12 7.40 -6.32 -21.52
CA ALA A 12 6.46 -5.22 -21.79
C ALA A 12 5.12 -5.84 -22.24
N PRO A 13 3.98 -5.30 -21.81
CA PRO A 13 2.69 -5.83 -22.26
C PRO A 13 2.50 -5.60 -23.75
N GLU A 14 1.97 -6.60 -24.46
CA GLU A 14 1.72 -6.53 -25.91
C GLU A 14 0.54 -5.62 -26.25
N ARG A 15 -0.34 -5.38 -25.32
CA ARG A 15 -1.52 -4.51 -25.46
C ARG A 15 -1.65 -3.61 -24.25
N LYS A 16 -2.49 -2.59 -24.35
CA LYS A 16 -2.81 -1.74 -23.21
C LYS A 16 -3.63 -2.51 -22.19
N MET A 17 -3.44 -2.19 -20.90
CA MET A 17 -4.22 -2.76 -19.83
C MET A 17 -5.64 -2.23 -19.85
N SER A 18 -6.59 -3.09 -19.50
CA SER A 18 -7.93 -2.65 -19.14
C SER A 18 -7.85 -1.97 -17.75
N ASP A 19 -8.90 -1.22 -17.39
CA ASP A 19 -8.97 -0.60 -16.06
C ASP A 19 -8.94 -1.63 -14.95
N ARG A 20 -9.55 -2.79 -15.17
CA ARG A 20 -9.55 -3.89 -14.20
C ARG A 20 -8.14 -4.48 -14.01
N GLU A 21 -7.41 -4.62 -15.10
CA GLU A 21 -6.02 -5.08 -15.04
C GLU A 21 -5.11 -4.05 -14.35
N LEU A 22 -5.32 -2.77 -14.65
CA LEU A 22 -4.60 -1.69 -13.98
C LEU A 22 -4.88 -1.70 -12.47
N ALA A 23 -6.15 -1.89 -12.08
CA ALA A 23 -6.52 -1.96 -10.66
C ALA A 23 -5.77 -3.10 -9.94
N ARG A 24 -5.65 -4.27 -10.58
CA ARG A 24 -4.88 -5.38 -10.01
C ARG A 24 -3.39 -5.03 -9.85
N ALA A 25 -2.82 -4.38 -10.87
CA ALA A 25 -1.42 -3.94 -10.81
C ALA A 25 -1.21 -2.93 -9.68
N LEU A 26 -2.17 -2.01 -9.49
CA LEU A 26 -2.11 -1.01 -8.42
C LEU A 26 -2.22 -1.66 -7.04
N ARG A 27 -2.99 -2.73 -6.88
CA ARG A 27 -3.02 -3.48 -5.61
C ARG A 27 -1.65 -4.06 -5.28
N LEU A 28 -0.96 -4.60 -6.27
CA LEU A 28 0.40 -5.11 -6.07
C LEU A 28 1.37 -3.97 -5.73
N SER A 29 1.22 -2.83 -6.39
CA SER A 29 2.04 -1.65 -6.10
C SER A 29 1.80 -1.15 -4.67
N LEU A 30 0.54 -1.09 -4.24
CA LEU A 30 0.17 -0.69 -2.88
C LEU A 30 0.76 -1.66 -1.85
N ALA A 31 0.68 -2.95 -2.11
CA ALA A 31 1.25 -3.97 -1.24
C ALA A 31 2.77 -3.81 -1.11
N ALA A 32 3.45 -3.50 -2.22
CA ALA A 32 4.89 -3.25 -2.22
C ALA A 32 5.26 -2.01 -1.39
N GLU A 33 4.47 -0.94 -1.47
CA GLU A 33 4.68 0.26 -0.65
C GLU A 33 4.47 -0.03 0.83
N GLN A 34 3.44 -0.80 1.18
CA GLN A 34 3.20 -1.20 2.57
C GLN A 34 4.36 -2.02 3.13
N GLU A 35 4.90 -2.92 2.35
CA GLU A 35 6.06 -3.70 2.73
C GLU A 35 7.30 -2.82 2.92
N ALA A 36 7.51 -1.86 2.02
CA ALA A 36 8.62 -0.92 2.11
C ALA A 36 8.53 -0.07 3.38
N ILE A 37 7.35 0.42 3.74
CA ILE A 37 7.11 1.16 4.98
C ILE A 37 7.56 0.33 6.18
N HIS A 38 7.09 -0.92 6.25
CA HIS A 38 7.44 -1.83 7.32
C HIS A 38 8.95 -2.04 7.43
N LEU A 39 9.60 -2.30 6.29
CA LEU A 39 11.04 -2.55 6.24
C LEU A 39 11.84 -1.36 6.77
N TYR A 40 11.55 -0.17 6.27
CA TYR A 40 12.33 1.02 6.64
C TYR A 40 12.10 1.45 8.08
N GLU A 41 10.87 1.31 8.58
CA GLU A 41 10.59 1.58 9.99
C GLU A 41 11.30 0.57 10.91
N ALA A 42 11.29 -0.70 10.52
CA ALA A 42 12.00 -1.73 11.29
C ALA A 42 13.50 -1.46 11.33
N MET A 43 14.09 -1.06 10.20
CA MET A 43 15.50 -0.69 10.14
C MET A 43 15.80 0.55 10.99
N ALA A 44 14.94 1.56 10.94
CA ALA A 44 15.10 2.76 11.75
C ALA A 44 15.08 2.42 13.25
N ASP A 45 14.20 1.51 13.65
CA ASP A 45 14.10 1.09 15.05
C ASP A 45 15.29 0.23 15.49
N ALA A 46 15.91 -0.48 14.55
CA ALA A 46 16.99 -1.42 14.85
C ALA A 46 18.38 -0.80 14.85
N THR A 47 18.53 0.46 14.45
CA THR A 47 19.84 1.12 14.38
C THR A 47 19.99 2.19 15.46
N ASP A 48 21.21 2.31 16.00
CA ASP A 48 21.57 3.41 16.90
C ASP A 48 22.20 4.58 16.15
N HIS A 49 22.42 4.43 14.85
CA HIS A 49 23.00 5.47 14.03
C HIS A 49 21.96 6.58 13.81
N LYS A 50 22.17 7.72 14.43
CA LYS A 50 21.18 8.82 14.43
C LYS A 50 20.77 9.29 13.04
N LEU A 51 21.74 9.52 12.17
CA LEU A 51 21.44 9.97 10.81
C LEU A 51 20.68 8.89 10.01
N ALA A 52 21.10 7.64 10.11
CA ALA A 52 20.43 6.53 9.43
C ALA A 52 18.99 6.40 9.89
N LYS A 53 18.75 6.48 11.20
CA LYS A 53 17.40 6.43 11.77
C LYS A 53 16.51 7.53 11.19
N GLU A 54 17.00 8.74 11.14
CA GLU A 54 16.25 9.89 10.62
C GLU A 54 15.94 9.74 9.13
N VAL A 55 16.95 9.36 8.34
CA VAL A 55 16.78 9.15 6.89
C VAL A 55 15.79 8.03 6.61
N LEU A 56 15.91 6.91 7.31
CA LEU A 56 15.02 5.75 7.11
C LEU A 56 13.57 6.09 7.48
N GLN A 57 13.36 6.85 8.55
CA GLN A 57 12.02 7.29 8.92
C GLN A 57 11.44 8.25 7.88
N ASP A 58 12.26 9.14 7.34
CA ASP A 58 11.85 10.05 6.27
C ASP A 58 11.43 9.28 5.02
N ILE A 59 12.22 8.29 4.62
CA ILE A 59 11.89 7.43 3.47
C ILE A 59 10.57 6.67 3.74
N ALA A 60 10.40 6.14 4.94
CA ALA A 60 9.16 5.45 5.31
C ALA A 60 7.95 6.38 5.19
N ASN A 61 8.08 7.63 5.60
CA ASN A 61 7.01 8.62 5.48
C ASN A 61 6.67 8.94 4.03
N GLU A 62 7.68 9.03 3.15
CA GLU A 62 7.46 9.19 1.71
C GLU A 62 6.70 8.01 1.12
N GLU A 63 7.03 6.79 1.55
CA GLU A 63 6.32 5.58 1.11
C GLU A 63 4.86 5.57 1.58
N ARG A 64 4.57 6.16 2.74
CA ARG A 64 3.18 6.33 3.19
C ARG A 64 2.40 7.25 2.26
N GLU A 65 3.02 8.31 1.78
CA GLU A 65 2.40 9.21 0.80
C GLU A 65 2.13 8.48 -0.52
N HIS A 66 3.12 7.70 -1.00
CA HIS A 66 2.96 6.89 -2.21
C HIS A 66 1.82 5.88 -2.07
N ALA A 67 1.71 5.24 -0.90
CA ALA A 67 0.62 4.31 -0.63
C ALA A 67 -0.74 5.01 -0.76
N GLY A 68 -0.85 6.24 -0.27
CA GLY A 68 -2.05 7.06 -0.40
C GLY A 68 -2.38 7.38 -1.86
N GLU A 69 -1.36 7.68 -2.67
CA GLU A 69 -1.53 7.96 -4.08
C GLU A 69 -2.06 6.73 -4.83
N PHE A 70 -1.48 5.56 -4.60
CA PHE A 70 -1.96 4.31 -5.21
C PHE A 70 -3.38 3.98 -4.75
N GLN A 71 -3.68 4.16 -3.47
CA GLN A 71 -5.02 3.89 -2.95
C GLN A 71 -6.05 4.82 -3.58
N ARG A 72 -5.74 6.09 -3.73
CA ARG A 72 -6.66 7.05 -4.34
C ARG A 72 -6.93 6.71 -5.80
N LEU A 73 -5.89 6.37 -6.55
CA LEU A 73 -6.04 5.98 -7.95
C LEU A 73 -6.89 4.71 -8.07
N LEU A 74 -6.67 3.75 -7.19
CA LEU A 74 -7.46 2.53 -7.12
C LEU A 74 -8.93 2.84 -6.84
N ASN A 75 -9.21 3.77 -5.92
CA ASN A 75 -10.57 4.20 -5.60
C ASN A 75 -11.28 4.85 -6.79
N ILE A 76 -10.53 5.58 -7.61
CA ILE A 76 -11.08 6.21 -8.83
C ILE A 76 -11.43 5.16 -9.88
N LEU A 77 -10.56 4.16 -10.06
CA LEU A 77 -10.75 3.07 -11.03
C LEU A 77 -11.86 2.12 -10.61
N LEU A 78 -12.02 1.92 -9.31
CA LEU A 78 -13.03 1.03 -8.73
C LEU A 78 -13.88 1.83 -7.73
N PRO A 79 -14.94 2.52 -8.21
CA PRO A 79 -15.74 3.40 -7.34
C PRO A 79 -16.37 2.70 -6.14
N ASP A 80 -16.65 1.41 -6.23
CA ASP A 80 -17.20 0.63 -5.13
C ASP A 80 -16.16 0.30 -4.04
N GLU A 81 -14.89 0.52 -4.30
CA GLU A 81 -13.81 0.25 -3.34
C GLU A 81 -13.99 1.08 -2.07
N VAL A 82 -14.31 2.37 -2.22
CA VAL A 82 -14.51 3.27 -1.08
C VAL A 82 -15.66 2.79 -0.21
N GLU A 83 -16.77 2.40 -0.83
CA GLU A 83 -17.96 1.93 -0.12
C GLU A 83 -17.67 0.63 0.63
N LEU A 84 -17.06 -0.34 -0.04
CA LEU A 84 -16.76 -1.63 0.56
C LEU A 84 -15.74 -1.51 1.69
N MET A 85 -14.71 -0.73 1.50
CA MET A 85 -13.72 -0.47 2.56
C MET A 85 -14.36 0.29 3.72
N GLY A 86 -15.28 1.21 3.44
CA GLY A 86 -16.04 1.92 4.46
C GLY A 86 -16.89 1.00 5.32
N HIS A 87 -17.55 0.00 4.70
CA HIS A 87 -18.30 -1.03 5.46
C HIS A 87 -17.38 -1.80 6.40
N GLY A 88 -16.18 -2.17 5.92
CA GLY A 88 -15.20 -2.83 6.77
C GLY A 88 -14.78 -1.97 7.96
N ALA A 89 -14.55 -0.68 7.74
CA ALA A 89 -14.20 0.24 8.80
C ALA A 89 -15.33 0.36 9.83
N GLU A 90 -16.59 0.45 9.37
CA GLU A 90 -17.76 0.50 10.26
C GLU A 90 -17.86 -0.75 11.13
N GLU A 91 -17.59 -1.92 10.59
CA GLU A 91 -17.62 -3.17 11.35
C GLU A 91 -16.61 -3.14 12.52
N VAL A 92 -15.42 -2.62 12.27
CA VAL A 92 -14.40 -2.47 13.32
C VAL A 92 -14.85 -1.45 14.37
N ASP A 93 -15.43 -0.33 13.94
CA ASP A 93 -15.92 0.70 14.84
C ASP A 93 -17.02 0.14 15.76
N GLU A 94 -17.92 -0.69 15.22
CA GLU A 94 -18.97 -1.35 16.01
C GLU A 94 -18.37 -2.30 17.05
N MET A 95 -17.36 -3.08 16.66
CA MET A 95 -16.67 -3.98 17.60
C MET A 95 -15.99 -3.18 18.71
N ALA A 96 -15.34 -2.08 18.36
CA ALA A 96 -14.68 -1.20 19.32
C ALA A 96 -15.69 -0.63 20.34
N GLU A 97 -16.88 -0.22 19.85
CA GLU A 97 -17.93 0.31 20.70
C GLU A 97 -18.41 -0.72 21.73
N LYS A 98 -18.54 -1.98 21.31
CA LYS A 98 -18.96 -3.06 22.22
C LYS A 98 -17.94 -3.36 23.33
N LEU A 99 -16.69 -2.97 23.13
CA LEU A 99 -15.62 -3.22 24.10
C LEU A 99 -15.43 -2.10 25.14
N LYS A 100 -16.16 -1.02 24.98
CA LYS A 100 -16.12 0.09 25.96
C LYS A 100 -16.80 -0.26 27.27
#